data_07b0651aa1b90651cbd1af2d17fc4680
#
_entry.id   07b0651aa1b90651cbd1af2d17fc4680
#
_cell.length_a   1.000
_cell.length_b   1.000
_cell.length_c   1.000
_cell.angle_alpha   90.00
_cell.angle_beta   90.00
_cell.angle_gamma   90.00
#
_symmetry.space_group_name_H-M   'P 1'
#
loop_
_entity.id
_entity.type
_entity.pdbx_description
1 polymer ?
#
loop_
_entity_poly.entity_id
_entity_poly.type
_entity_poly.pdbx_seq_one_letter_code
_entity_poly.pdbx_strand_id
1 'polypeptide(L)'
;QAAFRPEAAVVATATADHQSALESLARAGFRGRVLVEKPLFHRADLEIPAGPGPVFVGYNLRFHPLVPRLRELLRDRRILSIQAYVGQHLSLWRPGRDFRQCYSAHRDQGGGVLRDLSHELDLVQLLAGPWSRVAAVLGTFGDLGIESEDTACLLLEAAGCPAATIQLNYLDPRGRREILILAQGLSLKADFVAGILETPEGVERFAAERDTTYLAQAQAFVGDCAGLCTLGEAGQTLALIDAAEQAARDGRWVCA
;
A
#
# COMPACT_ATOMS: atom_id res chain seq x y z
N GLN A 1 18.81 38.23 -6.34
CA GLN A 1 18.74 36.78 -6.04
C GLN A 1 17.54 36.22 -6.77
N ALA A 2 17.74 35.22 -7.67
CA ALA A 2 16.61 34.48 -8.25
C ALA A 2 15.86 33.75 -7.11
N ALA A 3 14.56 33.99 -7.00
CA ALA A 3 13.75 33.32 -6.01
C ALA A 3 13.76 31.78 -6.31
N PHE A 4 14.09 30.97 -5.32
CA PHE A 4 14.00 29.53 -5.43
C PHE A 4 12.54 29.15 -5.71
N ARG A 5 12.30 28.50 -6.84
CA ARG A 5 10.97 28.03 -7.26
C ARG A 5 11.03 26.51 -7.42
N PRO A 6 10.70 25.73 -6.39
CA PRO A 6 10.72 24.30 -6.48
C PRO A 6 9.64 23.80 -7.46
N GLU A 7 9.99 22.81 -8.28
CA GLU A 7 9.09 22.16 -9.25
C GLU A 7 8.43 20.90 -8.68
N ALA A 8 8.98 20.40 -7.57
CA ALA A 8 8.50 19.19 -6.91
C ALA A 8 8.60 19.35 -5.39
N ALA A 9 7.69 18.71 -4.66
CA ALA A 9 7.69 18.61 -3.21
C ALA A 9 7.41 17.18 -2.77
N VAL A 10 8.02 16.77 -1.65
CA VAL A 10 7.73 15.49 -1.00
C VAL A 10 7.16 15.78 0.38
N VAL A 11 5.98 15.22 0.67
CA VAL A 11 5.34 15.25 1.99
C VAL A 11 5.62 13.93 2.67
N ALA A 12 6.54 13.95 3.64
CA ALA A 12 6.96 12.79 4.43
C ALA A 12 6.80 13.06 5.94
N THR A 13 5.78 13.80 6.31
CA THR A 13 5.36 14.05 7.68
C THR A 13 4.65 12.82 8.26
N ALA A 14 4.18 12.87 9.51
CA ALA A 14 3.26 11.86 10.02
C ALA A 14 1.96 11.85 9.18
N THR A 15 1.32 10.71 9.04
CA THR A 15 0.11 10.56 8.21
C THR A 15 -1.01 11.54 8.60
N ALA A 16 -1.16 11.80 9.90
CA ALA A 16 -2.14 12.77 10.40
C ALA A 16 -1.88 14.21 9.92
N ASP A 17 -0.64 14.54 9.55
CA ASP A 17 -0.22 15.87 9.13
C ASP A 17 -0.18 16.05 7.60
N HIS A 18 -0.46 14.99 6.81
CA HIS A 18 -0.40 15.07 5.35
C HIS A 18 -1.32 16.16 4.79
N GLN A 19 -2.56 16.24 5.30
CA GLN A 19 -3.52 17.26 4.85
C GLN A 19 -3.01 18.67 5.14
N SER A 20 -2.57 18.96 6.36
CA SER A 20 -2.08 20.27 6.75
C SER A 20 -0.82 20.69 5.98
N ALA A 21 0.03 19.72 5.63
CA ALA A 21 1.18 19.95 4.76
C ALA A 21 0.77 20.33 3.33
N LEU A 22 -0.20 19.63 2.75
CA LEU A 22 -0.76 19.95 1.43
C LEU A 22 -1.46 21.32 1.44
N GLU A 23 -2.22 21.66 2.48
CA GLU A 23 -2.81 22.99 2.64
C GLU A 23 -1.74 24.10 2.73
N SER A 24 -0.63 23.81 3.39
CA SER A 24 0.49 24.75 3.48
C SER A 24 1.13 25.01 2.13
N LEU A 25 1.32 23.97 1.32
CA LEU A 25 1.77 24.09 -0.07
C LEU A 25 0.78 24.90 -0.91
N ALA A 26 -0.52 24.64 -0.77
CA ALA A 26 -1.56 25.38 -1.48
C ALA A 26 -1.56 26.88 -1.10
N ARG A 27 -1.51 27.18 0.20
CA ARG A 27 -1.43 28.58 0.71
C ARG A 27 -0.17 29.30 0.24
N ALA A 28 0.96 28.58 0.12
CA ALA A 28 2.21 29.13 -0.42
C ALA A 28 2.16 29.34 -1.93
N GLY A 29 1.07 29.00 -2.60
CA GLY A 29 0.93 29.11 -4.05
C GLY A 29 1.78 28.11 -4.83
N PHE A 30 2.18 26.99 -4.22
CA PHE A 30 2.94 25.95 -4.89
C PHE A 30 2.10 25.31 -6.01
N ARG A 31 2.71 25.13 -7.20
CA ARG A 31 2.06 24.58 -8.40
C ARG A 31 2.82 23.39 -8.99
N GLY A 32 3.92 22.99 -8.38
CA GLY A 32 4.69 21.83 -8.79
C GLY A 32 4.01 20.51 -8.43
N ARG A 33 4.61 19.42 -8.86
CA ARG A 33 4.14 18.07 -8.51
C ARG A 33 4.42 17.75 -7.04
N VAL A 34 3.58 16.95 -6.42
CA VAL A 34 3.73 16.53 -5.00
C VAL A 34 3.72 15.02 -4.90
N LEU A 35 4.68 14.45 -4.17
CA LEU A 35 4.65 13.06 -3.71
C LEU A 35 4.33 13.06 -2.22
N VAL A 36 3.24 12.41 -1.84
CA VAL A 36 2.84 12.26 -0.43
C VAL A 36 3.14 10.83 0.01
N GLU A 37 3.76 10.65 1.17
CA GLU A 37 3.95 9.30 1.71
C GLU A 37 2.62 8.57 1.95
N LYS A 38 2.68 7.24 1.91
CA LYS A 38 1.51 6.38 2.14
C LYS A 38 1.21 6.22 3.66
N PRO A 39 -0.05 5.96 4.04
CA PRO A 39 -1.24 6.18 3.22
C PRO A 39 -1.48 7.67 2.98
N LEU A 40 -2.25 8.01 1.95
CA LEU A 40 -2.50 9.41 1.59
C LEU A 40 -2.97 10.24 2.80
N PHE A 41 -3.97 9.71 3.54
CA PHE A 41 -4.51 10.29 4.77
C PHE A 41 -4.79 9.19 5.80
N HIS A 42 -5.07 9.60 7.01
CA HIS A 42 -5.50 8.69 8.08
C HIS A 42 -7.01 8.33 8.01
N ARG A 43 -7.79 9.04 7.15
CA ARG A 43 -9.23 8.83 6.89
C ARG A 43 -9.55 9.13 5.43
N ALA A 44 -10.56 8.43 4.87
CA ALA A 44 -10.92 8.60 3.46
C ALA A 44 -11.80 9.84 3.18
N ASP A 45 -12.40 10.45 4.20
CA ASP A 45 -13.25 11.64 4.08
C ASP A 45 -12.46 12.96 4.00
N LEU A 46 -11.12 12.91 4.05
CA LEU A 46 -10.29 14.09 3.92
C LEU A 46 -10.07 14.45 2.44
N GLU A 47 -10.18 15.74 2.15
CA GLU A 47 -10.05 16.26 0.79
C GLU A 47 -8.67 16.88 0.57
N ILE A 48 -8.21 16.78 -0.68
CA ILE A 48 -7.00 17.48 -1.11
C ILE A 48 -7.34 18.93 -1.39
N PRO A 49 -6.61 19.88 -0.78
CA PRO A 49 -6.84 21.30 -1.05
C PRO A 49 -6.55 21.63 -2.52
N ALA A 50 -7.38 22.47 -3.12
CA ALA A 50 -7.09 23.01 -4.44
C ALA A 50 -5.82 23.85 -4.39
N GLY A 51 -4.92 23.63 -5.33
CA GLY A 51 -3.74 24.48 -5.42
C GLY A 51 -2.46 23.82 -5.89
N PRO A 52 -1.94 22.77 -5.25
CA PRO A 52 -0.79 22.03 -5.77
C PRO A 52 -1.05 21.51 -7.20
N GLY A 53 0.05 21.26 -7.94
CA GLY A 53 -0.01 20.54 -9.21
C GLY A 53 -0.40 19.08 -9.00
N PRO A 54 -0.04 18.17 -9.91
CA PRO A 54 -0.36 16.76 -9.77
C PRO A 54 0.17 16.18 -8.45
N VAL A 55 -0.68 15.47 -7.72
CA VAL A 55 -0.33 14.80 -6.46
C VAL A 55 -0.31 13.29 -6.69
N PHE A 56 0.74 12.65 -6.21
CA PHE A 56 0.96 11.20 -6.24
C PHE A 56 1.20 10.67 -4.84
N VAL A 57 1.02 9.37 -4.63
CA VAL A 57 1.18 8.73 -3.32
C VAL A 57 2.29 7.68 -3.34
N GLY A 58 3.08 7.62 -2.28
CA GLY A 58 4.31 6.87 -2.14
C GLY A 58 4.14 5.36 -1.99
N TYR A 59 3.35 4.71 -2.84
CA TYR A 59 3.25 3.25 -2.91
C TYR A 59 4.44 2.67 -3.69
N ASN A 60 5.63 2.74 -3.09
CA ASN A 60 6.89 2.33 -3.72
C ASN A 60 6.95 0.86 -4.11
N LEU A 61 6.12 -0.02 -3.50
CA LEU A 61 6.06 -1.44 -3.88
C LEU A 61 5.67 -1.62 -5.35
N ARG A 62 4.94 -0.68 -5.97
CA ARG A 62 4.64 -0.66 -7.41
C ARG A 62 5.89 -0.72 -8.30
N PHE A 63 7.03 -0.26 -7.77
CA PHE A 63 8.33 -0.22 -8.46
C PHE A 63 9.22 -1.44 -8.14
N HIS A 64 8.71 -2.43 -7.40
CA HIS A 64 9.43 -3.67 -7.22
C HIS A 64 9.56 -4.41 -8.56
N PRO A 65 10.75 -4.96 -8.92
CA PRO A 65 10.98 -5.58 -10.23
C PRO A 65 10.00 -6.71 -10.59
N LEU A 66 9.43 -7.38 -9.59
CA LEU A 66 8.38 -8.40 -9.78
C LEU A 66 7.07 -7.81 -10.34
N VAL A 67 6.72 -6.56 -10.03
CA VAL A 67 5.42 -5.98 -10.41
C VAL A 67 5.24 -5.83 -11.92
N PRO A 68 6.16 -5.24 -12.69
CA PRO A 68 6.02 -5.19 -14.14
C PRO A 68 5.99 -6.59 -14.77
N ARG A 69 6.73 -7.56 -14.22
CA ARG A 69 6.71 -8.94 -14.72
C ARG A 69 5.39 -9.65 -14.46
N LEU A 70 4.82 -9.48 -13.26
CA LEU A 70 3.46 -9.97 -12.95
C LEU A 70 2.42 -9.37 -13.90
N ARG A 71 2.47 -8.06 -14.14
CA ARG A 71 1.55 -7.37 -15.06
C ARG A 71 1.70 -7.87 -16.50
N GLU A 72 2.91 -8.14 -16.94
CA GLU A 72 3.18 -8.72 -18.26
C GLU A 72 2.56 -10.11 -18.40
N LEU A 73 2.79 -11.00 -17.42
CA LEU A 73 2.27 -12.36 -17.41
C LEU A 73 0.75 -12.44 -17.30
N LEU A 74 0.14 -11.46 -16.63
CA LEU A 74 -1.32 -11.38 -16.43
C LEU A 74 -2.03 -10.61 -17.58
N ARG A 75 -1.28 -9.99 -18.49
CA ARG A 75 -1.87 -9.30 -19.64
C ARG A 75 -2.75 -10.27 -20.42
N ASP A 76 -3.96 -9.83 -20.71
CA ASP A 76 -4.97 -10.58 -21.46
C ASP A 76 -5.41 -11.91 -20.81
N ARG A 77 -5.11 -12.11 -19.52
CA ARG A 77 -5.54 -13.28 -18.76
C ARG A 77 -6.58 -12.90 -17.72
N ARG A 78 -7.62 -13.71 -17.64
CA ARG A 78 -8.61 -13.60 -16.56
C ARG A 78 -7.99 -14.07 -15.25
N ILE A 79 -7.89 -13.21 -14.27
CA ILE A 79 -7.50 -13.59 -12.90
C ILE A 79 -8.70 -14.28 -12.25
N LEU A 80 -8.44 -15.43 -11.62
CA LEU A 80 -9.44 -16.26 -10.95
C LEU A 80 -9.40 -16.06 -9.45
N SER A 81 -8.20 -15.96 -8.87
CA SER A 81 -8.02 -15.61 -7.47
C SER A 81 -6.65 -14.99 -7.19
N ILE A 82 -6.58 -14.20 -6.12
CA ILE A 82 -5.34 -13.64 -5.56
C ILE A 82 -5.30 -13.94 -4.06
N GLN A 83 -4.12 -14.33 -3.56
CA GLN A 83 -3.85 -14.43 -2.14
C GLN A 83 -2.60 -13.60 -1.84
N ALA A 84 -2.75 -12.49 -1.15
CA ALA A 84 -1.66 -11.63 -0.72
C ALA A 84 -1.41 -11.79 0.78
N TYR A 85 -0.16 -11.95 1.14
CA TYR A 85 0.27 -12.08 2.53
C TYR A 85 1.43 -11.14 2.79
N VAL A 86 1.36 -10.38 3.88
CA VAL A 86 2.51 -9.72 4.49
C VAL A 86 2.45 -9.83 5.99
N GLY A 87 3.55 -10.22 6.58
CA GLY A 87 3.72 -10.26 8.03
C GLY A 87 5.17 -10.03 8.40
N GLN A 88 5.39 -9.24 9.45
CA GLN A 88 6.69 -9.07 10.06
C GLN A 88 6.50 -8.61 11.49
N HIS A 89 7.18 -9.28 12.43
CA HIS A 89 7.08 -8.92 13.84
C HIS A 89 7.53 -7.47 14.07
N LEU A 90 6.71 -6.70 14.76
CA LEU A 90 6.86 -5.24 14.84
C LEU A 90 8.20 -4.82 15.48
N SER A 91 8.75 -5.64 16.39
CA SER A 91 10.07 -5.40 16.98
C SER A 91 11.23 -5.44 15.97
N LEU A 92 11.03 -6.07 14.81
CA LEU A 92 12.05 -6.17 13.76
C LEU A 92 12.06 -4.96 12.82
N TRP A 93 11.03 -4.11 12.87
CA TRP A 93 10.91 -2.96 11.96
C TRP A 93 11.92 -1.86 12.27
N ARG A 94 12.21 -1.67 13.56
CA ARG A 94 13.13 -0.62 14.05
C ARG A 94 13.99 -1.16 15.17
N PRO A 95 15.02 -1.94 14.87
CA PRO A 95 15.92 -2.48 15.87
C PRO A 95 16.46 -1.39 16.79
N GLY A 96 16.47 -1.66 18.10
CA GLY A 96 16.96 -0.73 19.11
C GLY A 96 15.97 0.34 19.58
N ARG A 97 14.72 0.34 19.08
CA ARG A 97 13.64 1.20 19.59
C ARG A 97 12.52 0.36 20.17
N ASP A 98 11.91 0.84 21.23
CA ASP A 98 10.66 0.25 21.72
C ASP A 98 9.54 0.54 20.72
N PHE A 99 9.07 -0.49 20.03
CA PHE A 99 8.02 -0.36 19.02
C PHE A 99 6.69 0.12 19.61
N ARG A 100 6.45 -0.07 20.92
CA ARG A 100 5.25 0.41 21.61
C ARG A 100 5.15 1.93 21.66
N GLN A 101 6.29 2.63 21.48
CA GLN A 101 6.36 4.09 21.43
C GLN A 101 6.28 4.63 19.98
N CYS A 102 6.21 3.75 18.98
CA CYS A 102 6.07 4.15 17.58
C CYS A 102 4.59 4.35 17.22
N TYR A 103 4.32 5.24 16.26
CA TYR A 103 2.96 5.51 15.79
C TYR A 103 2.19 4.23 15.39
N SER A 104 2.88 3.21 14.87
CA SER A 104 2.31 1.92 14.50
C SER A 104 1.55 1.24 15.64
N ALA A 105 1.94 1.49 16.90
CA ALA A 105 1.28 0.94 18.09
C ALA A 105 0.03 1.71 18.52
N HIS A 106 -0.22 2.91 17.97
CA HIS A 106 -1.26 3.84 18.42
C HIS A 106 -2.28 4.11 17.33
N ARG A 107 -3.52 3.70 17.56
CA ARG A 107 -4.61 3.87 16.58
C ARG A 107 -4.91 5.33 16.29
N ASP A 108 -4.87 6.18 17.29
CA ASP A 108 -5.13 7.62 17.19
C ASP A 108 -4.07 8.37 16.37
N GLN A 109 -2.87 7.78 16.22
CA GLN A 109 -1.79 8.31 15.38
C GLN A 109 -1.82 7.75 13.94
N GLY A 110 -2.86 6.97 13.58
CA GLY A 110 -2.97 6.31 12.28
C GLY A 110 -2.18 5.00 12.18
N GLY A 111 -1.82 4.38 13.32
CA GLY A 111 -1.20 3.06 13.38
C GLY A 111 -2.18 1.93 13.08
N GLY A 112 -1.64 0.72 12.99
CA GLY A 112 -2.35 -0.51 12.69
C GLY A 112 -1.96 -1.11 11.35
N VAL A 113 -2.12 -2.43 11.23
CA VAL A 113 -1.65 -3.19 10.05
C VAL A 113 -2.31 -2.76 8.76
N LEU A 114 -3.58 -2.34 8.78
CA LEU A 114 -4.28 -1.91 7.57
C LEU A 114 -3.59 -0.71 6.90
N ARG A 115 -3.21 0.28 7.70
CA ARG A 115 -2.57 1.51 7.20
C ARG A 115 -1.09 1.31 6.93
N ASP A 116 -0.39 0.64 7.85
CA ASP A 116 1.05 0.42 7.71
C ASP A 116 1.41 -0.52 6.57
N LEU A 117 0.62 -1.58 6.38
CA LEU A 117 0.81 -2.60 5.35
C LEU A 117 -0.15 -2.41 4.16
N SER A 118 -0.61 -1.17 3.91
CA SER A 118 -1.54 -0.85 2.81
C SER A 118 -0.96 -1.04 1.41
N HIS A 119 0.33 -1.34 1.29
CA HIS A 119 0.95 -1.70 0.01
C HIS A 119 0.28 -2.92 -0.65
N GLU A 120 -0.16 -3.90 0.13
CA GLU A 120 -0.83 -5.09 -0.38
C GLU A 120 -2.22 -4.76 -0.92
N LEU A 121 -2.93 -3.82 -0.26
CA LEU A 121 -4.22 -3.34 -0.73
C LEU A 121 -4.08 -2.62 -2.08
N ASP A 122 -3.07 -1.77 -2.18
CA ASP A 122 -2.71 -1.07 -3.41
C ASP A 122 -2.29 -2.04 -4.52
N LEU A 123 -1.41 -3.01 -4.20
CA LEU A 123 -0.91 -3.99 -5.17
C LEU A 123 -2.03 -4.88 -5.72
N VAL A 124 -2.93 -5.36 -4.89
CA VAL A 124 -4.08 -6.17 -5.34
C VAL A 124 -4.96 -5.35 -6.29
N GLN A 125 -5.24 -4.09 -5.97
CA GLN A 125 -6.01 -3.20 -6.86
C GLN A 125 -5.25 -2.86 -8.15
N LEU A 126 -3.93 -2.68 -8.10
CA LEU A 126 -3.10 -2.46 -9.28
C LEU A 126 -3.17 -3.63 -10.27
N LEU A 127 -3.28 -4.87 -9.77
CA LEU A 127 -3.33 -6.09 -10.58
C LEU A 127 -4.77 -6.45 -11.01
N ALA A 128 -5.75 -6.25 -10.12
CA ALA A 128 -7.12 -6.73 -10.29
C ALA A 128 -8.17 -5.63 -10.55
N GLY A 129 -7.73 -4.36 -10.59
CA GLY A 129 -8.65 -3.23 -10.69
C GLY A 129 -9.30 -2.87 -9.35
N PRO A 130 -10.20 -1.87 -9.35
CA PRO A 130 -10.83 -1.35 -8.14
C PRO A 130 -11.66 -2.44 -7.43
N TRP A 131 -11.69 -2.37 -6.10
CA TRP A 131 -12.51 -3.26 -5.28
C TRP A 131 -14.01 -2.94 -5.46
N SER A 132 -14.86 -3.94 -5.22
CA SER A 132 -16.32 -3.79 -5.28
C SER A 132 -17.01 -4.12 -3.96
N ARG A 133 -16.51 -5.10 -3.21
CA ARG A 133 -16.97 -5.39 -1.85
C ARG A 133 -15.90 -6.09 -1.02
N VAL A 134 -15.96 -5.91 0.29
CA VAL A 134 -15.01 -6.49 1.25
C VAL A 134 -15.72 -7.02 2.48
N ALA A 135 -15.24 -8.15 2.99
CA ALA A 135 -15.48 -8.62 4.35
C ALA A 135 -14.14 -8.72 5.07
N ALA A 136 -14.09 -8.49 6.38
CA ALA A 136 -12.84 -8.45 7.11
C ALA A 136 -12.96 -8.95 8.55
N VAL A 137 -11.84 -9.45 9.06
CA VAL A 137 -11.59 -9.67 10.50
C VAL A 137 -10.36 -8.88 10.86
N LEU A 138 -10.49 -7.98 11.84
CA LEU A 138 -9.42 -7.17 12.39
C LEU A 138 -9.36 -7.33 13.90
N GLY A 139 -8.17 -7.31 14.45
CA GLY A 139 -8.03 -7.33 15.90
C GLY A 139 -6.59 -7.30 16.38
N THR A 140 -6.44 -7.24 17.68
CA THR A 140 -5.19 -7.41 18.41
C THR A 140 -5.20 -8.83 18.97
N PHE A 141 -4.60 -9.78 18.25
CA PHE A 141 -4.65 -11.21 18.55
C PHE A 141 -3.36 -11.73 19.19
N GLY A 142 -2.26 -10.97 19.04
CA GLY A 142 -0.97 -11.29 19.65
C GLY A 142 -0.78 -10.63 21.01
N ASP A 143 0.43 -10.73 21.53
CA ASP A 143 0.84 -10.24 22.85
C ASP A 143 1.77 -9.01 22.78
N LEU A 144 1.69 -8.23 21.68
CA LEU A 144 2.56 -7.06 21.46
C LEU A 144 2.36 -5.95 22.49
N GLY A 145 1.20 -5.89 23.16
CA GLY A 145 0.86 -4.83 24.10
C GLY A 145 0.71 -3.46 23.40
N ILE A 146 0.04 -3.45 22.24
CA ILE A 146 -0.25 -2.26 21.45
C ILE A 146 -1.76 -2.00 21.39
N GLU A 147 -2.17 -0.76 21.05
CA GLU A 147 -3.59 -0.35 20.99
C GLU A 147 -4.20 -0.52 19.60
N SER A 148 -3.35 -0.52 18.57
CA SER A 148 -3.76 -0.72 17.19
C SER A 148 -3.99 -2.20 16.87
N GLU A 149 -4.66 -2.52 15.78
CA GLU A 149 -4.79 -3.89 15.31
C GLU A 149 -3.43 -4.43 14.84
N ASP A 150 -3.10 -5.66 15.26
CA ASP A 150 -1.89 -6.38 14.87
C ASP A 150 -2.13 -7.37 13.73
N THR A 151 -3.38 -7.63 13.40
CA THR A 151 -3.79 -8.56 12.36
C THR A 151 -5.02 -8.07 11.62
N ALA A 152 -4.99 -8.20 10.30
CA ALA A 152 -6.14 -7.99 9.42
C ALA A 152 -6.20 -9.10 8.38
N CYS A 153 -7.40 -9.69 8.20
CA CYS A 153 -7.71 -10.65 7.15
C CYS A 153 -8.89 -10.13 6.36
N LEU A 154 -8.71 -9.91 5.08
CA LEU A 154 -9.74 -9.42 4.17
C LEU A 154 -10.11 -10.49 3.15
N LEU A 155 -11.40 -10.59 2.86
CA LEU A 155 -11.94 -11.25 1.69
C LEU A 155 -12.52 -10.18 0.77
N LEU A 156 -12.06 -10.11 -0.47
CA LEU A 156 -12.26 -8.99 -1.38
C LEU A 156 -12.76 -9.48 -2.74
N GLU A 157 -13.70 -8.77 -3.33
CA GLU A 157 -13.99 -8.83 -4.76
C GLU A 157 -13.49 -7.55 -5.44
N ALA A 158 -12.89 -7.70 -6.61
CA ALA A 158 -12.40 -6.60 -7.44
C ALA A 158 -12.86 -6.77 -8.89
N ALA A 159 -12.85 -5.69 -9.65
CA ALA A 159 -13.37 -5.68 -11.04
C ALA A 159 -12.75 -6.75 -11.94
N GLY A 160 -11.47 -7.03 -11.79
CA GLY A 160 -10.74 -8.05 -12.56
C GLY A 160 -10.45 -9.34 -11.82
N CYS A 161 -10.92 -9.51 -10.55
CA CYS A 161 -10.67 -10.71 -9.75
C CYS A 161 -11.87 -10.99 -8.82
N PRO A 162 -12.58 -12.12 -9.01
CA PRO A 162 -13.78 -12.44 -8.23
C PRO A 162 -13.48 -12.85 -6.79
N ALA A 163 -12.25 -13.22 -6.46
CA ALA A 163 -11.90 -13.71 -5.12
C ALA A 163 -10.45 -13.35 -4.78
N ALA A 164 -10.25 -12.34 -3.95
CA ALA A 164 -8.95 -12.02 -3.41
C ALA A 164 -8.97 -12.12 -1.88
N THR A 165 -7.89 -12.63 -1.29
CA THR A 165 -7.65 -12.61 0.14
C THR A 165 -6.40 -11.81 0.43
N ILE A 166 -6.44 -10.96 1.46
CA ILE A 166 -5.30 -10.18 1.91
C ILE A 166 -5.12 -10.42 3.40
N GLN A 167 -3.96 -10.90 3.80
CA GLN A 167 -3.62 -11.10 5.21
C GLN A 167 -2.43 -10.24 5.58
N LEU A 168 -2.61 -9.40 6.60
CA LEU A 168 -1.63 -8.47 7.11
C LEU A 168 -1.39 -8.75 8.59
N ASN A 169 -0.16 -8.78 9.06
CA ASN A 169 0.10 -8.90 10.49
C ASN A 169 1.44 -8.32 10.95
N TYR A 170 1.51 -7.95 12.23
CA TYR A 170 2.72 -7.54 12.95
C TYR A 170 3.40 -8.68 13.72
N LEU A 171 2.99 -9.93 13.50
CA LEU A 171 3.27 -11.06 14.37
C LEU A 171 4.27 -12.05 13.76
N ASP A 172 4.50 -12.03 12.44
CA ASP A 172 5.35 -13.01 11.77
C ASP A 172 6.84 -12.80 12.12
N PRO A 173 7.48 -13.75 12.82
CA PRO A 173 8.89 -13.59 13.22
C PRO A 173 9.88 -13.73 12.06
N ARG A 174 9.44 -14.25 10.90
CA ARG A 174 10.32 -14.45 9.74
C ARG A 174 10.35 -13.26 8.79
N GLY A 175 9.30 -12.46 8.78
CA GLY A 175 9.14 -11.40 7.79
C GLY A 175 8.91 -11.97 6.39
N ARG A 176 7.65 -12.03 5.95
CA ARG A 176 7.24 -12.55 4.62
C ARG A 176 6.42 -11.51 3.90
N ARG A 177 6.55 -11.48 2.58
CA ARG A 177 5.70 -10.70 1.68
C ARG A 177 5.54 -11.48 0.39
N GLU A 178 4.39 -12.12 0.24
CA GLU A 178 4.13 -13.07 -0.85
C GLU A 178 2.78 -12.80 -1.49
N ILE A 179 2.68 -13.12 -2.78
CA ILE A 179 1.41 -13.14 -3.49
C ILE A 179 1.30 -14.40 -4.34
N LEU A 180 0.17 -15.09 -4.24
CA LEU A 180 -0.20 -16.18 -5.11
C LEU A 180 -1.31 -15.71 -6.04
N ILE A 181 -1.18 -15.97 -7.34
CA ILE A 181 -2.15 -15.56 -8.35
C ILE A 181 -2.51 -16.78 -9.19
N LEU A 182 -3.78 -17.12 -9.21
CA LEU A 182 -4.33 -18.07 -10.16
C LEU A 182 -5.04 -17.29 -11.26
N ALA A 183 -4.57 -17.45 -12.47
CA ALA A 183 -5.20 -16.91 -13.68
C ALA A 183 -5.53 -18.05 -14.65
N GLN A 184 -6.30 -17.76 -15.69
CA GLN A 184 -6.67 -18.78 -16.66
C GLN A 184 -5.44 -19.37 -17.35
N GLY A 185 -5.20 -20.66 -17.08
CA GLY A 185 -4.03 -21.39 -17.60
C GLY A 185 -2.68 -20.97 -16.99
N LEU A 186 -2.68 -20.27 -15.85
CA LEU A 186 -1.44 -19.77 -15.23
C LEU A 186 -1.56 -19.74 -13.70
N SER A 187 -0.54 -20.23 -13.02
CA SER A 187 -0.37 -20.10 -11.58
C SER A 187 0.98 -19.44 -11.29
N LEU A 188 0.96 -18.40 -10.47
CA LEU A 188 2.15 -17.63 -10.11
C LEU A 188 2.29 -17.55 -8.59
N LYS A 189 3.53 -17.62 -8.10
CA LYS A 189 3.87 -17.25 -6.73
C LYS A 189 5.03 -16.25 -6.76
N ALA A 190 4.83 -15.09 -6.18
CA ALA A 190 5.87 -14.07 -6.04
C ALA A 190 6.23 -13.85 -4.57
N ASP A 191 7.52 -13.93 -4.26
CA ASP A 191 8.12 -13.58 -2.97
C ASP A 191 8.88 -12.25 -3.13
N PHE A 192 8.33 -11.19 -2.58
CA PHE A 192 8.89 -9.84 -2.68
C PHE A 192 10.11 -9.63 -1.76
N VAL A 193 10.29 -10.46 -0.74
CA VAL A 193 11.46 -10.38 0.14
C VAL A 193 12.66 -11.06 -0.52
N ALA A 194 12.43 -12.24 -1.11
CA ALA A 194 13.48 -12.99 -1.79
C ALA A 194 13.72 -12.55 -3.25
N GLY A 195 12.82 -11.74 -3.83
CA GLY A 195 12.87 -11.35 -5.24
C GLY A 195 12.66 -12.55 -6.18
N ILE A 196 11.76 -13.47 -5.83
CA ILE A 196 11.53 -14.72 -6.56
C ILE A 196 10.12 -14.72 -7.17
N LEU A 197 10.03 -15.12 -8.44
CA LEU A 197 8.79 -15.43 -9.12
C LEU A 197 8.81 -16.89 -9.57
N GLU A 198 7.89 -17.69 -9.05
CA GLU A 198 7.63 -19.04 -9.49
C GLU A 198 6.53 -19.01 -10.56
N THR A 199 6.81 -19.61 -11.72
CA THR A 199 5.89 -19.77 -12.85
C THR A 199 5.83 -21.24 -13.25
N PRO A 200 4.88 -21.69 -14.07
CA PRO A 200 4.88 -23.07 -14.61
C PRO A 200 6.14 -23.42 -15.41
N GLU A 201 6.81 -22.44 -16.00
CA GLU A 201 8.02 -22.60 -16.79
C GLU A 201 9.29 -22.67 -15.93
N GLY A 202 9.21 -22.29 -14.66
CA GLY A 202 10.35 -22.30 -13.74
C GLY A 202 10.39 -21.13 -12.76
N VAL A 203 11.57 -20.84 -12.26
CA VAL A 203 11.81 -19.82 -11.24
C VAL A 203 12.64 -18.67 -11.82
N GLU A 204 12.06 -17.47 -11.80
CA GLU A 204 12.76 -16.22 -12.15
C GLU A 204 13.27 -15.53 -10.88
N ARG A 205 14.44 -14.90 -10.93
CA ARG A 205 15.04 -14.17 -9.80
C ARG A 205 15.32 -12.73 -10.18
N PHE A 206 14.91 -11.83 -9.30
CA PHE A 206 15.01 -10.38 -9.45
C PHE A 206 15.85 -9.81 -8.32
N ALA A 207 16.92 -9.12 -8.65
CA ALA A 207 17.69 -8.40 -7.65
C ALA A 207 16.87 -7.17 -7.17
N ALA A 208 16.58 -7.11 -5.89
CA ALA A 208 15.93 -5.98 -5.26
C ALA A 208 16.66 -5.68 -3.94
N GLU A 209 17.53 -4.69 -3.96
CA GLU A 209 18.14 -4.16 -2.74
C GLU A 209 17.11 -3.34 -1.97
N ARG A 210 17.40 -3.06 -0.69
CA ARG A 210 16.50 -2.35 0.22
C ARG A 210 15.90 -1.07 -0.37
N ASP A 211 16.71 -0.27 -1.08
CA ASP A 211 16.31 1.04 -1.57
C ASP A 211 15.87 1.04 -3.05
N THR A 212 15.91 -0.11 -3.72
CA THR A 212 15.58 -0.25 -5.16
C THR A 212 14.23 0.38 -5.51
N THR A 213 13.19 0.08 -4.73
CA THR A 213 11.83 0.59 -4.98
C THR A 213 11.70 2.08 -4.72
N TYR A 214 12.38 2.60 -3.71
CA TYR A 214 12.39 4.04 -3.40
C TYR A 214 13.14 4.84 -4.46
N LEU A 215 14.29 4.34 -4.92
CA LEU A 215 15.06 4.99 -5.99
C LEU A 215 14.27 5.02 -7.31
N ALA A 216 13.65 3.90 -7.67
CA ALA A 216 12.82 3.83 -8.88
C ALA A 216 11.60 4.75 -8.79
N GLN A 217 10.92 4.80 -7.64
CA GLN A 217 9.82 5.75 -7.39
C GLN A 217 10.29 7.20 -7.50
N ALA A 218 11.44 7.53 -6.90
CA ALA A 218 12.00 8.89 -6.95
C ALA A 218 12.38 9.27 -8.38
N GLN A 219 12.98 8.36 -9.15
CA GLN A 219 13.29 8.57 -10.57
C GLN A 219 12.03 8.83 -11.40
N ALA A 220 10.97 8.01 -11.20
CA ALA A 220 9.69 8.24 -11.86
C ALA A 220 9.10 9.61 -11.47
N PHE A 221 9.15 9.97 -10.19
CA PHE A 221 8.60 11.24 -9.68
C PHE A 221 9.31 12.47 -10.25
N VAL A 222 10.61 12.45 -10.41
CA VAL A 222 11.34 13.58 -11.04
C VAL A 222 11.28 13.52 -12.58
N GLY A 223 10.96 12.35 -13.15
CA GLY A 223 10.79 12.14 -14.58
C GLY A 223 9.36 12.38 -15.08
N ASP A 224 8.79 11.36 -15.71
CA ASP A 224 7.48 11.39 -16.38
C ASP A 224 6.29 10.97 -15.49
N CYS A 225 6.55 10.66 -14.23
CA CYS A 225 5.57 10.15 -13.25
C CYS A 225 4.93 8.79 -13.62
N ALA A 226 5.50 8.04 -14.57
CA ALA A 226 4.96 6.75 -14.97
C ALA A 226 4.99 5.74 -13.81
N GLY A 227 3.89 5.02 -13.62
CA GLY A 227 3.77 3.99 -12.57
C GLY A 227 3.53 4.51 -11.16
N LEU A 228 3.57 5.82 -10.92
CA LEU A 228 3.21 6.40 -9.62
C LEU A 228 1.73 6.17 -9.32
N CYS A 229 1.43 5.98 -8.03
CA CYS A 229 0.05 5.91 -7.56
C CYS A 229 -0.61 7.28 -7.67
N THR A 230 -1.67 7.37 -8.45
CA THR A 230 -2.48 8.58 -8.59
C THR A 230 -3.36 8.82 -7.37
N LEU A 231 -3.89 10.05 -7.23
CA LEU A 231 -4.86 10.37 -6.18
C LEU A 231 -6.09 9.49 -6.20
N GLY A 232 -6.63 9.20 -7.39
CA GLY A 232 -7.80 8.34 -7.53
C GLY A 232 -7.55 6.93 -7.02
N GLU A 233 -6.40 6.34 -7.37
CA GLU A 233 -6.00 5.00 -6.89
C GLU A 233 -5.75 4.98 -5.39
N ALA A 234 -5.07 6.00 -4.85
CA ALA A 234 -4.85 6.12 -3.41
C ALA A 234 -6.15 6.31 -2.64
N GLY A 235 -7.09 7.07 -3.20
CA GLY A 235 -8.45 7.23 -2.66
C GLY A 235 -9.21 5.91 -2.59
N GLN A 236 -9.10 5.06 -3.62
CA GLN A 236 -9.66 3.71 -3.61
C GLN A 236 -9.05 2.84 -2.51
N THR A 237 -7.73 2.96 -2.27
CA THR A 237 -7.06 2.23 -1.19
C THR A 237 -7.51 2.71 0.19
N LEU A 238 -7.68 4.01 0.39
CA LEU A 238 -8.25 4.55 1.64
C LEU A 238 -9.69 4.10 1.86
N ALA A 239 -10.53 4.17 0.83
CA ALA A 239 -11.91 3.70 0.92
C ALA A 239 -11.98 2.20 1.27
N LEU A 240 -11.06 1.38 0.72
CA LEU A 240 -10.95 -0.03 1.09
C LEU A 240 -10.56 -0.24 2.55
N ILE A 241 -9.64 0.58 3.09
CA ILE A 241 -9.26 0.54 4.51
C ILE A 241 -10.48 0.81 5.39
N ASP A 242 -11.19 1.93 5.15
CA ASP A 242 -12.35 2.32 5.94
C ASP A 242 -13.49 1.29 5.82
N ALA A 243 -13.71 0.74 4.61
CA ALA A 243 -14.69 -0.32 4.38
C ALA A 243 -14.33 -1.63 5.10
N ALA A 244 -13.04 -2.00 5.14
CA ALA A 244 -12.58 -3.18 5.88
C ALA A 244 -12.77 -3.01 7.40
N GLU A 245 -12.48 -1.83 7.95
CA GLU A 245 -12.76 -1.50 9.34
C GLU A 245 -14.27 -1.57 9.65
N GLN A 246 -15.10 -1.05 8.75
CA GLN A 246 -16.56 -1.14 8.88
C GLN A 246 -17.04 -2.58 8.81
N ALA A 247 -16.57 -3.36 7.83
CA ALA A 247 -16.93 -4.76 7.66
C ALA A 247 -16.61 -5.59 8.90
N ALA A 248 -15.44 -5.36 9.50
CA ALA A 248 -15.03 -6.05 10.73
C ALA A 248 -15.88 -5.67 11.94
N ARG A 249 -16.26 -4.40 12.08
CA ARG A 249 -17.15 -3.95 13.16
C ARG A 249 -18.55 -4.52 13.03
N ASP A 250 -19.08 -4.50 11.82
CA ASP A 250 -20.48 -4.86 11.54
C ASP A 250 -20.69 -6.36 11.32
N GLY A 251 -19.60 -7.14 11.11
CA GLY A 251 -19.65 -8.56 10.80
C GLY A 251 -20.34 -8.89 9.47
N ARG A 252 -20.24 -8.00 8.49
CA ARG A 252 -20.91 -8.10 7.19
C ARG A 252 -20.06 -7.58 6.03
N TRP A 253 -20.45 -7.94 4.81
CA TRP A 253 -19.87 -7.35 3.60
C TRP A 253 -20.20 -5.85 3.50
N VAL A 254 -19.19 -5.07 3.08
CA VAL A 254 -19.33 -3.66 2.72
C VAL A 254 -19.05 -3.51 1.24
N CYS A 255 -19.89 -2.78 0.52
CA CYS A 255 -19.73 -2.46 -0.91
C CYS A 255 -19.05 -1.10 -1.10
N ALA A 256 -18.36 -0.95 -2.26
CA ALA A 256 -17.70 0.29 -2.68
C ALA A 256 -18.69 1.40 -3.00
#